data_e2b70329688355559282ea688a9e3edd
#
_entry.id   e2b70329688355559282ea688a9e3edd
#
_cell.length_a   1.000
_cell.length_b   1.000
_cell.length_c   1.000
_cell.angle_alpha   90.00
_cell.angle_beta   90.00
_cell.angle_gamma   90.00
#
_symmetry.space_group_name_H-M   'P 1'
#
loop_
_entity.id
_entity.type
_entity.pdbx_description
1 polymer ?
#
loop_
_entity_poly.entity_id
_entity_poly.type
_entity_poly.pdbx_seq_one_letter_code
_entity_poly.pdbx_strand_id
1 'polypeptide(L)'
;MTARNRRLLMGLYLLSAALVFLYIGFPSEALRTHVTHSLSAGLPGLSVSIGDMRPALPAGIVLKGVRVYHANVPLAVIDQLRIRPDLFSLWQAKTHYDFDGTVGDGQIAGTAEIDTAGGRKRVSLNARLAGVLLQKLPATQSLFGNKLAGRLDGTLGVNDAGTLTGKLAVSEGRVELATPLFDQNAFSFRTAEADLSLQNRTVMVRNGRMKGTDMDAEVSGTIALDVAQGKNALNLSGRVTPHPAFMAKVEGSLPPALLRRRTGISFKVNGALNAPGLSFN
;
A
#
# COMPACT_ATOMS: atom_id res chain seq x y z
N MET A 1 -52.37 -24.57 6.89
CA MET A 1 -51.51 -23.38 6.81
C MET A 1 -52.31 -22.17 7.25
N THR A 2 -51.90 -21.50 8.31
CA THR A 2 -52.60 -20.30 8.79
C THR A 2 -52.38 -19.12 7.82
N ALA A 3 -53.37 -18.21 7.71
CA ALA A 3 -53.27 -17.04 6.83
C ALA A 3 -51.97 -16.20 7.04
N ARG A 4 -51.45 -16.22 8.28
CA ARG A 4 -50.20 -15.59 8.69
C ARG A 4 -48.99 -16.26 8.00
N ASN A 5 -48.92 -17.57 7.94
CA ASN A 5 -47.82 -18.30 7.29
C ASN A 5 -47.80 -18.09 5.78
N ARG A 6 -48.98 -17.97 5.15
CA ARG A 6 -49.09 -17.67 3.71
C ARG A 6 -48.60 -16.26 3.37
N ARG A 7 -48.89 -15.27 4.21
CA ARG A 7 -48.36 -13.89 4.03
C ARG A 7 -46.85 -13.83 4.24
N LEU A 8 -46.31 -14.58 5.21
CA LEU A 8 -44.86 -14.65 5.43
C LEU A 8 -44.13 -15.31 4.25
N LEU A 9 -44.67 -16.43 3.72
CA LEU A 9 -44.13 -17.09 2.54
C LEU A 9 -44.18 -16.21 1.30
N MET A 10 -45.26 -15.45 1.10
CA MET A 10 -45.41 -14.53 -0.02
C MET A 10 -44.43 -13.34 0.10
N GLY A 11 -44.22 -12.81 1.32
CA GLY A 11 -43.22 -11.79 1.58
C GLY A 11 -41.79 -12.27 1.33
N LEU A 12 -41.47 -13.49 1.79
CA LEU A 12 -40.16 -14.11 1.54
C LEU A 12 -39.92 -14.36 0.03
N TYR A 13 -40.94 -14.83 -0.68
CA TYR A 13 -40.86 -15.02 -2.14
C TYR A 13 -40.63 -13.70 -2.88
N LEU A 14 -41.39 -12.64 -2.55
CA LEU A 14 -41.20 -11.32 -3.15
C LEU A 14 -39.81 -10.74 -2.85
N LEU A 15 -39.33 -10.90 -1.62
CA LEU A 15 -37.98 -10.48 -1.23
C LEU A 15 -36.90 -11.23 -2.03
N SER A 16 -37.05 -12.58 -2.13
CA SER A 16 -36.11 -13.40 -2.90
C SER A 16 -36.14 -13.05 -4.39
N ALA A 17 -37.32 -12.84 -4.97
CA ALA A 17 -37.46 -12.43 -6.35
C ALA A 17 -36.84 -11.04 -6.60
N ALA A 18 -37.06 -10.09 -5.70
CA ALA A 18 -36.44 -8.76 -5.78
C ALA A 18 -34.90 -8.83 -5.69
N LEU A 19 -34.35 -9.65 -4.80
CA LEU A 19 -32.91 -9.86 -4.69
C LEU A 19 -32.31 -10.49 -5.95
N VAL A 20 -32.98 -11.50 -6.53
CA VAL A 20 -32.58 -12.13 -7.79
C VAL A 20 -32.62 -11.12 -8.94
N PHE A 21 -33.69 -10.32 -9.00
CA PHE A 21 -33.82 -9.28 -10.04
C PHE A 21 -32.74 -8.19 -9.91
N LEU A 22 -32.44 -7.77 -8.66
CA LEU A 22 -31.38 -6.82 -8.38
C LEU A 22 -29.99 -7.38 -8.75
N TYR A 23 -29.79 -8.68 -8.54
CA TYR A 23 -28.55 -9.36 -8.90
C TYR A 23 -28.36 -9.49 -10.42
N ILE A 24 -29.40 -9.89 -11.15
CA ILE A 24 -29.37 -10.07 -12.61
C ILE A 24 -29.35 -8.72 -13.34
N GLY A 25 -30.14 -7.75 -12.84
CA GLY A 25 -30.24 -6.40 -13.43
C GLY A 25 -29.21 -5.39 -12.90
N PHE A 26 -28.16 -5.86 -12.20
CA PHE A 26 -27.18 -4.96 -11.60
C PHE A 26 -26.43 -4.15 -12.67
N PRO A 27 -26.51 -2.79 -12.68
CA PRO A 27 -25.93 -1.94 -13.71
C PRO A 27 -24.41 -1.76 -13.49
N SER A 28 -23.67 -2.86 -13.64
CA SER A 28 -22.22 -2.94 -13.33
C SER A 28 -21.41 -1.90 -14.09
N GLU A 29 -21.71 -1.64 -15.35
CA GLU A 29 -20.98 -0.68 -16.20
C GLU A 29 -21.17 0.77 -15.75
N ALA A 30 -22.41 1.18 -15.47
CA ALA A 30 -22.72 2.53 -15.02
C ALA A 30 -22.09 2.82 -13.65
N LEU A 31 -22.20 1.84 -12.73
CA LEU A 31 -21.59 1.94 -11.41
C LEU A 31 -20.07 1.92 -11.47
N ARG A 32 -19.47 1.08 -12.31
CA ARG A 32 -18.02 1.04 -12.53
C ARG A 32 -17.50 2.41 -12.95
N THR A 33 -18.12 3.03 -13.94
CA THR A 33 -17.74 4.36 -14.44
C THR A 33 -17.86 5.41 -13.34
N HIS A 34 -18.98 5.41 -12.61
CA HIS A 34 -19.21 6.36 -11.53
C HIS A 34 -18.20 6.19 -10.37
N VAL A 35 -17.95 4.95 -9.94
CA VAL A 35 -17.00 4.65 -8.85
C VAL A 35 -15.58 5.00 -9.26
N THR A 36 -15.17 4.65 -10.48
CA THR A 36 -13.84 4.99 -11.01
C THR A 36 -13.62 6.50 -11.02
N HIS A 37 -14.61 7.26 -11.52
CA HIS A 37 -14.53 8.72 -11.54
C HIS A 37 -14.50 9.32 -10.12
N SER A 38 -15.34 8.84 -9.21
CA SER A 38 -15.40 9.32 -7.83
C SER A 38 -14.12 9.05 -7.04
N LEU A 39 -13.52 7.87 -7.22
CA LEU A 39 -12.25 7.52 -6.58
C LEU A 39 -11.09 8.37 -7.12
N SER A 40 -11.04 8.56 -8.44
CA SER A 40 -10.01 9.40 -9.06
C SER A 40 -10.13 10.88 -8.66
N ALA A 41 -11.35 11.37 -8.49
CA ALA A 41 -11.60 12.74 -8.02
C ALA A 41 -11.26 12.93 -6.53
N GLY A 42 -11.43 11.89 -5.72
CA GLY A 42 -11.16 11.94 -4.27
C GLY A 42 -9.69 11.75 -3.88
N LEU A 43 -8.85 11.26 -4.79
CA LEU A 43 -7.44 10.96 -4.54
C LEU A 43 -6.53 11.73 -5.51
N PRO A 44 -6.13 12.96 -5.19
CA PRO A 44 -5.32 13.79 -6.10
C PRO A 44 -4.02 13.10 -6.52
N GLY A 45 -3.82 12.96 -7.84
CA GLY A 45 -2.65 12.34 -8.42
C GLY A 45 -2.71 10.80 -8.53
N LEU A 46 -3.76 10.16 -8.01
CA LEU A 46 -4.01 8.75 -8.22
C LEU A 46 -5.14 8.55 -9.22
N SER A 47 -4.98 7.59 -10.12
CA SER A 47 -6.05 7.10 -10.98
C SER A 47 -6.30 5.62 -10.70
N VAL A 48 -7.57 5.25 -10.70
CA VAL A 48 -8.01 3.89 -10.42
C VAL A 48 -8.72 3.34 -11.63
N SER A 49 -8.39 2.13 -12.05
CA SER A 49 -9.09 1.40 -13.09
C SER A 49 -9.66 0.11 -12.50
N ILE A 50 -10.92 -0.17 -12.76
CA ILE A 50 -11.63 -1.35 -12.26
C ILE A 50 -11.93 -2.25 -13.45
N GLY A 51 -11.46 -3.51 -13.41
CA GLY A 51 -11.67 -4.48 -14.48
C GLY A 51 -13.12 -4.97 -14.54
N ASP A 52 -13.62 -5.52 -13.44
CA ASP A 52 -14.98 -6.07 -13.34
C ASP A 52 -15.60 -5.68 -11.98
N MET A 53 -16.93 -5.53 -11.98
CA MET A 53 -17.70 -5.20 -10.78
C MET A 53 -18.95 -6.07 -10.74
N ARG A 54 -19.15 -6.74 -9.60
CA ARG A 54 -20.28 -7.63 -9.36
C ARG A 54 -20.94 -7.34 -8.02
N PRO A 55 -22.24 -7.53 -7.91
CA PRO A 55 -22.91 -7.46 -6.61
C PRO A 55 -22.46 -8.62 -5.73
N ALA A 56 -22.38 -8.37 -4.43
CA ALA A 56 -22.13 -9.37 -3.40
C ALA A 56 -23.32 -9.44 -2.45
N LEU A 57 -23.84 -10.66 -2.22
CA LEU A 57 -24.92 -10.87 -1.27
C LEU A 57 -24.38 -10.95 0.18
N PRO A 58 -25.16 -10.50 1.20
CA PRO A 58 -26.50 -9.90 1.10
C PRO A 58 -26.49 -8.45 0.63
N ALA A 59 -25.42 -7.70 0.86
CA ALA A 59 -25.27 -6.31 0.41
C ALA A 59 -23.78 -6.00 0.28
N GLY A 60 -23.37 -5.55 -0.91
CA GLY A 60 -21.97 -5.18 -1.18
C GLY A 60 -21.63 -5.30 -2.65
N ILE A 61 -20.36 -5.10 -2.93
CA ILE A 61 -19.78 -5.22 -4.26
C ILE A 61 -18.46 -5.98 -4.20
N VAL A 62 -18.17 -6.72 -5.24
CA VAL A 62 -16.86 -7.33 -5.51
C VAL A 62 -16.28 -6.66 -6.73
N LEU A 63 -15.12 -6.07 -6.55
CA LEU A 63 -14.30 -5.48 -7.62
C LEU A 63 -13.18 -6.46 -7.96
N LYS A 64 -12.92 -6.67 -9.26
CA LYS A 64 -11.81 -7.52 -9.72
C LYS A 64 -10.88 -6.73 -10.62
N GLY A 65 -9.59 -7.01 -10.51
CA GLY A 65 -8.56 -6.38 -11.31
C GLY A 65 -8.50 -4.87 -11.11
N VAL A 66 -8.55 -4.42 -9.85
CA VAL A 66 -8.43 -3.00 -9.51
C VAL A 66 -6.97 -2.59 -9.64
N ARG A 67 -6.68 -1.68 -10.55
CA ARG A 67 -5.33 -1.16 -10.79
C ARG A 67 -5.26 0.28 -10.32
N VAL A 68 -4.27 0.54 -9.49
CA VAL A 68 -3.97 1.88 -8.97
C VAL A 68 -2.75 2.42 -9.70
N TYR A 69 -2.87 3.60 -10.28
CA TYR A 69 -1.80 4.29 -10.98
C TYR A 69 -1.51 5.63 -10.32
N HIS A 70 -0.27 6.07 -10.42
CA HIS A 70 0.14 7.41 -10.11
C HIS A 70 0.91 7.98 -11.32
N ALA A 71 0.38 9.06 -11.92
CA ALA A 71 0.91 9.65 -13.16
C ALA A 71 1.25 8.58 -14.23
N ASN A 72 0.32 7.68 -14.51
CA ASN A 72 0.43 6.56 -15.46
C ASN A 72 1.40 5.44 -15.06
N VAL A 73 2.04 5.53 -13.89
CA VAL A 73 2.88 4.45 -13.35
C VAL A 73 2.02 3.52 -12.52
N PRO A 74 1.98 2.20 -12.81
CA PRO A 74 1.19 1.25 -12.02
C PRO A 74 1.83 1.06 -10.64
N LEU A 75 1.06 1.32 -9.58
CA LEU A 75 1.50 1.17 -8.20
C LEU A 75 1.14 -0.19 -7.62
N ALA A 76 -0.11 -0.58 -7.78
CA ALA A 76 -0.62 -1.83 -7.23
C ALA A 76 -1.70 -2.42 -8.13
N VAL A 77 -1.81 -3.73 -8.09
CA VAL A 77 -2.93 -4.48 -8.66
C VAL A 77 -3.57 -5.25 -7.51
N ILE A 78 -4.85 -4.98 -7.28
CA ILE A 78 -5.68 -5.69 -6.33
C ILE A 78 -6.51 -6.68 -7.14
N ASP A 79 -6.27 -7.97 -6.95
CA ASP A 79 -6.88 -9.01 -7.76
C ASP A 79 -8.39 -9.09 -7.49
N GLN A 80 -8.75 -9.00 -6.22
CA GLN A 80 -10.13 -8.98 -5.78
C GLN A 80 -10.26 -8.09 -4.53
N LEU A 81 -11.27 -7.22 -4.53
CA LEU A 81 -11.64 -6.38 -3.40
C LEU A 81 -13.15 -6.50 -3.18
N ARG A 82 -13.54 -6.97 -2.01
CA ARG A 82 -14.93 -7.01 -1.57
C ARG A 82 -15.19 -5.82 -0.66
N ILE A 83 -16.25 -5.10 -0.90
CA ILE A 83 -16.66 -3.95 -0.09
C ILE A 83 -18.10 -4.21 0.37
N ARG A 84 -18.32 -4.10 1.67
CA ARG A 84 -19.61 -4.32 2.33
C ARG A 84 -19.99 -3.07 3.13
N PRO A 85 -21.09 -2.41 2.81
CA PRO A 85 -21.60 -1.34 3.66
C PRO A 85 -22.22 -1.93 4.94
N ASP A 86 -22.04 -1.23 6.05
CA ASP A 86 -22.89 -1.46 7.23
C ASP A 86 -24.27 -0.86 6.93
N LEU A 87 -25.26 -1.75 6.78
CA LEU A 87 -26.62 -1.37 6.40
C LEU A 87 -27.26 -0.40 7.39
N PHE A 88 -26.94 -0.50 8.68
CA PHE A 88 -27.48 0.40 9.71
C PHE A 88 -26.88 1.81 9.61
N SER A 89 -25.65 1.94 9.12
CA SER A 89 -25.01 3.23 8.95
C SER A 89 -25.45 4.00 7.72
N LEU A 90 -26.10 3.36 6.74
CA LEU A 90 -26.53 4.01 5.49
C LEU A 90 -27.55 5.15 5.69
N TRP A 91 -28.29 5.14 6.80
CA TRP A 91 -29.24 6.21 7.16
C TRP A 91 -28.64 7.25 8.14
N GLN A 92 -27.35 7.15 8.43
CA GLN A 92 -26.63 8.06 9.29
C GLN A 92 -25.78 9.04 8.47
N ALA A 93 -25.35 10.14 9.07
CA ALA A 93 -24.44 11.09 8.45
C ALA A 93 -23.04 10.47 8.20
N LYS A 94 -22.71 9.41 8.95
CA LYS A 94 -21.49 8.63 8.83
C LYS A 94 -21.81 7.23 8.33
N THR A 95 -21.28 6.87 7.19
CA THR A 95 -21.46 5.55 6.60
C THR A 95 -20.18 4.73 6.77
N HIS A 96 -20.32 3.52 7.32
CA HIS A 96 -19.21 2.59 7.54
C HIS A 96 -19.20 1.51 6.44
N TYR A 97 -18.01 1.17 6.01
CA TYR A 97 -17.75 0.12 5.03
C TYR A 97 -16.64 -0.79 5.55
N ASP A 98 -16.87 -2.09 5.48
CA ASP A 98 -15.83 -3.09 5.63
C ASP A 98 -15.31 -3.49 4.26
N PHE A 99 -14.02 -3.70 4.14
CA PHE A 99 -13.44 -4.24 2.92
C PHE A 99 -12.42 -5.32 3.22
N ASP A 100 -12.36 -6.30 2.32
CA ASP A 100 -11.37 -7.36 2.31
C ASP A 100 -10.98 -7.71 0.87
N GLY A 101 -9.75 -8.13 0.66
CA GLY A 101 -9.27 -8.42 -0.68
C GLY A 101 -7.90 -9.08 -0.74
N THR A 102 -7.44 -9.31 -1.97
CA THR A 102 -6.14 -9.92 -2.26
C THR A 102 -5.29 -8.98 -3.10
N VAL A 103 -4.03 -8.82 -2.72
CA VAL A 103 -3.04 -7.99 -3.39
C VAL A 103 -1.66 -8.64 -3.30
N GLY A 104 -0.99 -8.83 -4.44
CA GLY A 104 0.36 -9.43 -4.47
C GLY A 104 0.45 -10.76 -3.73
N ASP A 105 -0.51 -11.66 -3.92
CA ASP A 105 -0.69 -12.94 -3.22
C ASP A 105 -0.91 -12.84 -1.70
N GLY A 106 -0.94 -11.64 -1.14
CA GLY A 106 -1.29 -11.38 0.26
C GLY A 106 -2.73 -10.90 0.42
N GLN A 107 -3.04 -10.45 1.62
CA GLN A 107 -4.37 -10.00 1.99
C GLN A 107 -4.35 -8.51 2.39
N ILE A 108 -5.44 -7.84 2.05
CA ILE A 108 -5.77 -6.51 2.57
C ILE A 108 -7.16 -6.58 3.19
N ALA A 109 -7.31 -6.04 4.39
CA ALA A 109 -8.61 -5.93 5.04
C ALA A 109 -8.68 -4.65 5.86
N GLY A 110 -9.87 -4.11 6.03
CA GLY A 110 -10.00 -2.87 6.81
C GLY A 110 -11.40 -2.31 6.82
N THR A 111 -11.47 -1.07 7.30
CA THR A 111 -12.70 -0.29 7.41
C THR A 111 -12.51 1.08 6.78
N ALA A 112 -13.56 1.59 6.15
CA ALA A 112 -13.62 2.96 5.67
C ALA A 112 -14.87 3.65 6.25
N GLU A 113 -14.73 4.89 6.64
CA GLU A 113 -15.82 5.74 7.10
C GLU A 113 -15.94 6.94 6.16
N ILE A 114 -17.15 7.22 5.72
CA ILE A 114 -17.47 8.40 4.94
C ILE A 114 -18.41 9.28 5.76
N ASP A 115 -17.92 10.44 6.17
CA ASP A 115 -18.69 11.45 6.88
C ASP A 115 -19.12 12.55 5.89
N THR A 116 -20.42 12.75 5.76
CA THR A 116 -21.03 13.78 4.92
C THR A 116 -21.60 14.96 5.73
N ALA A 117 -21.39 14.97 7.05
CA ALA A 117 -21.84 16.05 7.91
C ALA A 117 -21.20 17.39 7.52
N GLY A 118 -21.99 18.44 7.50
CA GLY A 118 -21.52 19.81 7.21
C GLY A 118 -21.19 20.08 5.75
N GLY A 119 -21.73 19.29 4.80
CA GLY A 119 -21.59 19.52 3.36
C GLY A 119 -20.20 19.24 2.77
N ARG A 120 -19.25 18.76 3.58
CA ARG A 120 -17.93 18.29 3.13
C ARG A 120 -17.82 16.79 3.32
N LYS A 121 -17.46 16.11 2.26
CA LYS A 121 -17.18 14.66 2.32
C LYS A 121 -15.80 14.46 2.92
N ARG A 122 -15.74 13.84 4.10
CA ARG A 122 -14.50 13.40 4.75
C ARG A 122 -14.43 11.88 4.68
N VAL A 123 -13.26 11.36 4.40
CA VAL A 123 -13.02 9.91 4.29
C VAL A 123 -11.90 9.57 5.25
N SER A 124 -12.17 8.68 6.17
CA SER A 124 -11.16 8.00 6.97
C SER A 124 -11.08 6.53 6.58
N LEU A 125 -9.88 5.96 6.64
CA LEU A 125 -9.63 4.59 6.24
C LEU A 125 -8.62 3.97 7.17
N ASN A 126 -8.88 2.72 7.57
CA ASN A 126 -7.91 1.88 8.28
C ASN A 126 -7.79 0.56 7.52
N ALA A 127 -6.59 0.21 7.13
CA ALA A 127 -6.31 -1.02 6.40
C ALA A 127 -5.17 -1.79 7.07
N ARG A 128 -5.26 -3.11 7.03
CA ARG A 128 -4.20 -4.04 7.41
C ARG A 128 -3.78 -4.83 6.19
N LEU A 129 -2.48 -4.90 5.98
CA LEU A 129 -1.82 -5.73 4.98
C LEU A 129 -1.23 -6.96 5.67
N ALA A 130 -1.37 -8.12 5.07
CA ALA A 130 -0.81 -9.36 5.59
C ALA A 130 -0.23 -10.21 4.44
N GLY A 131 1.07 -10.48 4.53
CA GLY A 131 1.77 -11.40 3.65
C GLY A 131 1.87 -10.96 2.18
N VAL A 132 1.82 -9.67 1.87
CA VAL A 132 1.88 -9.16 0.49
C VAL A 132 3.29 -9.34 -0.07
N LEU A 133 3.42 -10.03 -1.19
CA LEU A 133 4.69 -10.25 -1.85
C LEU A 133 5.12 -9.02 -2.65
N LEU A 134 6.19 -8.36 -2.24
CA LEU A 134 6.69 -7.13 -2.85
C LEU A 134 7.04 -7.30 -4.33
N GLN A 135 7.59 -8.44 -4.72
CA GLN A 135 7.91 -8.74 -6.12
C GLN A 135 6.69 -8.85 -7.04
N LYS A 136 5.48 -8.99 -6.47
CA LYS A 136 4.21 -8.98 -7.20
C LYS A 136 3.62 -7.59 -7.36
N LEU A 137 4.17 -6.58 -6.66
CA LEU A 137 3.71 -5.21 -6.76
C LEU A 137 4.40 -4.49 -7.94
N PRO A 138 3.65 -3.95 -8.91
CA PRO A 138 4.23 -3.19 -10.02
C PRO A 138 5.09 -2.01 -9.58
N ALA A 139 4.74 -1.38 -8.46
CA ALA A 139 5.49 -0.25 -7.89
C ALA A 139 6.96 -0.60 -7.60
N THR A 140 7.26 -1.82 -7.18
CA THR A 140 8.65 -2.21 -6.86
C THR A 140 9.55 -2.18 -8.09
N GLN A 141 9.00 -2.54 -9.25
CA GLN A 141 9.75 -2.51 -10.51
C GLN A 141 9.80 -1.11 -11.11
N SER A 142 8.69 -0.38 -11.07
CA SER A 142 8.57 0.91 -11.76
C SER A 142 9.16 2.08 -11.00
N LEU A 143 9.10 2.09 -9.65
CA LEU A 143 9.54 3.22 -8.84
C LEU A 143 11.00 3.09 -8.39
N PHE A 144 11.48 1.89 -8.15
CA PHE A 144 12.80 1.69 -7.53
C PHE A 144 13.88 1.27 -8.52
N GLY A 145 13.53 0.87 -9.75
CA GLY A 145 14.49 0.41 -10.75
C GLY A 145 15.29 -0.84 -10.34
N ASN A 146 15.08 -1.32 -9.12
CA ASN A 146 15.74 -2.45 -8.49
C ASN A 146 14.72 -3.54 -8.18
N LYS A 147 15.15 -4.78 -8.26
CA LYS A 147 14.30 -5.90 -7.86
C LYS A 147 14.28 -5.96 -6.33
N LEU A 148 13.10 -5.71 -5.77
CA LEU A 148 12.84 -5.85 -4.34
C LEU A 148 11.92 -7.06 -4.14
N ALA A 149 12.36 -8.01 -3.35
CA ALA A 149 11.57 -9.17 -2.92
C ALA A 149 11.41 -9.15 -1.41
N GLY A 150 10.37 -9.81 -0.91
CA GLY A 150 10.07 -9.94 0.50
C GLY A 150 8.57 -9.97 0.76
N ARG A 151 8.21 -10.22 2.01
CA ARG A 151 6.83 -10.28 2.48
C ARG A 151 6.51 -9.03 3.29
N LEU A 152 5.53 -8.28 2.83
CA LEU A 152 5.08 -7.04 3.45
C LEU A 152 3.87 -7.29 4.34
N ASP A 153 3.97 -6.89 5.57
CA ASP A 153 2.89 -6.79 6.57
C ASP A 153 2.78 -5.35 7.05
N GLY A 154 1.61 -4.94 7.52
CA GLY A 154 1.51 -3.62 8.11
C GLY A 154 0.11 -3.08 8.27
N THR A 155 0.04 -1.84 8.71
CA THR A 155 -1.20 -1.08 8.85
C THR A 155 -1.07 0.26 8.14
N LEU A 156 -2.14 0.66 7.49
CA LEU A 156 -2.27 1.96 6.83
C LEU A 156 -3.51 2.66 7.39
N GLY A 157 -3.42 3.95 7.65
CA GLY A 157 -4.53 4.77 8.07
C GLY A 157 -4.57 6.08 7.30
N VAL A 158 -5.77 6.51 6.92
CA VAL A 158 -6.02 7.86 6.41
C VAL A 158 -6.96 8.53 7.38
N ASN A 159 -6.56 9.67 7.90
CA ASN A 159 -7.41 10.46 8.81
C ASN A 159 -8.29 11.45 8.04
N ASP A 160 -9.22 12.08 8.75
CA ASP A 160 -10.16 13.07 8.20
C ASP A 160 -9.48 14.28 7.53
N ALA A 161 -8.22 14.55 7.85
CA ALA A 161 -7.41 15.59 7.22
C ALA A 161 -6.72 15.11 5.92
N GLY A 162 -6.95 13.86 5.50
CA GLY A 162 -6.30 13.27 4.31
C GLY A 162 -4.83 12.91 4.51
N THR A 163 -4.33 12.91 5.74
CA THR A 163 -2.97 12.45 6.04
C THR A 163 -2.97 10.92 6.08
N LEU A 164 -2.16 10.31 5.24
CA LEU A 164 -1.91 8.87 5.29
C LEU A 164 -0.77 8.59 6.26
N THR A 165 -0.98 7.64 7.14
CA THR A 165 0.04 7.11 8.04
C THR A 165 0.14 5.61 7.87
N GLY A 166 1.32 5.03 8.11
CA GLY A 166 1.51 3.59 7.98
C GLY A 166 2.62 3.09 8.87
N LYS A 167 2.45 1.87 9.36
CA LYS A 167 3.53 1.07 9.96
C LYS A 167 3.70 -0.15 9.10
N LEU A 168 4.84 -0.25 8.46
CA LEU A 168 5.14 -1.32 7.52
C LEU A 168 6.30 -2.16 8.05
N ALA A 169 6.21 -3.46 7.86
CA ALA A 169 7.26 -4.42 8.14
C ALA A 169 7.46 -5.32 6.93
N VAL A 170 8.68 -5.49 6.50
CA VAL A 170 9.07 -6.43 5.45
C VAL A 170 9.91 -7.53 6.07
N SER A 171 9.53 -8.77 5.85
CA SER A 171 10.27 -9.95 6.27
C SER A 171 10.88 -10.68 5.06
N GLU A 172 11.99 -11.38 5.31
CA GLU A 172 12.69 -12.18 4.29
C GLU A 172 13.01 -11.36 3.02
N GLY A 173 13.49 -10.13 3.23
CA GLY A 173 13.70 -9.19 2.16
C GLY A 173 15.02 -9.40 1.42
N ARG A 174 14.99 -9.11 0.11
CA ARG A 174 16.15 -9.08 -0.78
C ARG A 174 16.04 -7.90 -1.72
N VAL A 175 17.11 -7.12 -1.80
CA VAL A 175 17.24 -6.00 -2.74
C VAL A 175 18.36 -6.31 -3.72
N GLU A 176 18.07 -6.33 -5.01
CA GLU A 176 19.07 -6.44 -6.06
C GLU A 176 19.47 -5.04 -6.52
N LEU A 177 20.75 -4.75 -6.51
CA LEU A 177 21.28 -3.45 -6.86
C LEU A 177 21.51 -3.35 -8.38
N ALA A 178 21.20 -2.19 -8.98
CA ALA A 178 21.52 -1.91 -10.38
C ALA A 178 23.05 -1.75 -10.60
N THR A 179 23.75 -1.23 -9.58
CA THR A 179 25.21 -1.12 -9.56
C THR A 179 25.73 -1.85 -8.32
N PRO A 180 26.73 -2.72 -8.45
CA PRO A 180 27.31 -3.41 -7.30
C PRO A 180 27.81 -2.43 -6.24
N LEU A 181 27.54 -2.73 -4.98
CA LEU A 181 28.07 -2.00 -3.83
C LEU A 181 28.97 -2.95 -3.03
N PHE A 182 30.24 -2.62 -2.85
CA PHE A 182 31.26 -3.47 -2.20
C PHE A 182 31.31 -4.89 -2.81
N ASP A 183 31.33 -4.96 -4.15
CA ASP A 183 31.31 -6.22 -4.93
C ASP A 183 30.09 -7.11 -4.66
N GLN A 184 29.05 -6.56 -4.05
CA GLN A 184 27.78 -7.25 -3.83
C GLN A 184 26.70 -6.72 -4.77
N ASN A 185 26.05 -7.61 -5.51
CA ASN A 185 24.94 -7.30 -6.41
C ASN A 185 23.57 -7.32 -5.70
N ALA A 186 23.50 -7.88 -4.50
CA ALA A 186 22.27 -7.97 -3.72
C ALA A 186 22.55 -7.99 -2.23
N PHE A 187 21.61 -7.43 -1.48
CA PHE A 187 21.59 -7.51 -0.01
C PHE A 187 20.32 -8.20 0.46
N SER A 188 20.48 -9.10 1.43
CA SER A 188 19.35 -9.77 2.08
C SER A 188 19.18 -9.26 3.50
N PHE A 189 17.93 -9.15 3.93
CA PHE A 189 17.60 -8.77 5.30
C PHE A 189 16.47 -9.64 5.85
N ARG A 190 16.51 -9.88 7.15
CA ARG A 190 15.49 -10.67 7.85
C ARG A 190 14.23 -9.86 8.09
N THR A 191 14.39 -8.64 8.55
CA THR A 191 13.29 -7.72 8.82
C THR A 191 13.69 -6.29 8.48
N ALA A 192 12.75 -5.54 7.93
CA ALA A 192 12.85 -4.08 7.81
C ALA A 192 11.51 -3.48 8.22
N GLU A 193 11.54 -2.51 9.11
CA GLU A 193 10.35 -1.85 9.65
C GLU A 193 10.48 -0.35 9.45
N ALA A 194 9.38 0.33 9.18
CA ALA A 194 9.34 1.79 9.11
C ALA A 194 7.95 2.33 9.46
N ASP A 195 7.96 3.47 10.14
CA ASP A 195 6.80 4.33 10.29
C ASP A 195 6.79 5.35 9.14
N LEU A 196 5.70 5.40 8.40
CA LEU A 196 5.53 6.27 7.25
C LEU A 196 4.42 7.28 7.51
N SER A 197 4.58 8.49 6.99
CA SER A 197 3.47 9.43 6.87
C SER A 197 3.56 10.15 5.54
N LEU A 198 2.43 10.24 4.83
CA LEU A 198 2.32 10.97 3.57
C LEU A 198 1.43 12.19 3.76
N GLN A 199 2.00 13.36 3.52
CA GLN A 199 1.30 14.63 3.53
C GLN A 199 1.85 15.52 2.41
N ASN A 200 0.98 16.19 1.66
CA ASN A 200 1.37 17.13 0.59
C ASN A 200 2.41 16.55 -0.38
N ARG A 201 2.21 15.30 -0.85
CA ARG A 201 3.13 14.58 -1.75
C ARG A 201 4.52 14.29 -1.16
N THR A 202 4.70 14.43 0.13
CA THR A 202 5.96 14.08 0.79
C THR A 202 5.73 12.90 1.71
N VAL A 203 6.42 11.80 1.45
CA VAL A 203 6.51 10.66 2.35
C VAL A 203 7.62 10.95 3.35
N MET A 204 7.26 10.98 4.62
CA MET A 204 8.21 11.04 5.72
C MET A 204 8.43 9.63 6.25
N VAL A 205 9.68 9.20 6.27
CA VAL A 205 10.12 7.93 6.86
C VAL A 205 10.66 8.21 8.24
N ARG A 206 10.05 7.59 9.24
CA ARG A 206 10.46 7.68 10.63
C ARG A 206 10.78 6.27 11.15
N ASN A 207 11.73 6.17 12.06
CA ASN A 207 12.06 4.91 12.75
C ASN A 207 12.32 3.73 11.78
N GLY A 208 12.86 4.02 10.58
CA GLY A 208 13.24 2.96 9.65
C GLY A 208 14.37 2.13 10.27
N ARG A 209 14.16 0.82 10.44
CA ARG A 209 15.14 -0.13 10.98
C ARG A 209 15.17 -1.36 10.12
N MET A 210 16.35 -1.81 9.80
CA MET A 210 16.58 -3.05 9.06
C MET A 210 17.54 -3.93 9.84
N LYS A 211 17.19 -5.19 10.01
CA LYS A 211 18.07 -6.25 10.52
C LYS A 211 18.46 -7.15 9.37
N GLY A 212 19.68 -6.99 8.89
CA GLY A 212 20.19 -7.74 7.76
C GLY A 212 20.92 -9.00 8.14
N THR A 213 21.40 -9.73 7.14
CA THR A 213 22.30 -10.86 7.30
C THR A 213 23.74 -10.37 7.46
N ASP A 214 24.08 -9.34 6.70
CA ASP A 214 25.43 -8.79 6.60
C ASP A 214 25.60 -7.49 7.41
N MET A 215 24.53 -6.73 7.57
CA MET A 215 24.54 -5.45 8.26
C MET A 215 23.16 -5.09 8.80
N ASP A 216 23.11 -4.31 9.86
CA ASP A 216 21.91 -3.64 10.34
C ASP A 216 21.93 -2.19 9.88
N ALA A 217 20.74 -1.59 9.67
CA ALA A 217 20.62 -0.20 9.27
C ALA A 217 19.47 0.51 9.97
N GLU A 218 19.69 1.79 10.23
CA GLU A 218 18.66 2.72 10.66
C GLU A 218 18.56 3.82 9.61
N VAL A 219 17.33 4.22 9.27
CA VAL A 219 17.08 5.25 8.24
C VAL A 219 15.93 6.15 8.64
N SER A 220 16.05 7.44 8.32
CA SER A 220 14.98 8.41 8.44
C SER A 220 15.14 9.49 7.38
N GLY A 221 14.06 10.23 7.11
CA GLY A 221 14.11 11.33 6.15
C GLY A 221 12.83 11.48 5.35
N THR A 222 12.95 12.05 4.16
CA THR A 222 11.80 12.39 3.33
C THR A 222 11.99 11.93 1.89
N ILE A 223 10.87 11.58 1.26
CA ILE A 223 10.78 11.25 -0.16
C ILE A 223 9.72 12.17 -0.75
N ALA A 224 10.12 13.13 -1.55
CA ALA A 224 9.20 13.99 -2.27
C ALA A 224 8.71 13.27 -3.54
N LEU A 225 7.39 13.13 -3.67
CA LEU A 225 6.73 12.50 -4.81
C LEU A 225 6.28 13.60 -5.78
N ASP A 226 7.19 14.16 -6.56
CA ASP A 226 6.82 15.11 -7.61
C ASP A 226 6.75 14.44 -8.97
N VAL A 227 5.62 13.80 -9.19
CA VAL A 227 5.40 12.96 -10.37
C VAL A 227 5.08 13.78 -11.61
N ALA A 228 4.60 15.01 -11.45
CA ALA A 228 4.30 15.89 -12.59
C ALA A 228 5.55 16.24 -13.41
N GLN A 229 6.73 16.21 -12.79
CA GLN A 229 8.01 16.48 -13.45
C GLN A 229 8.96 15.27 -13.52
N GLY A 230 8.53 14.07 -13.08
CA GLY A 230 9.39 12.88 -12.99
C GLY A 230 10.53 13.01 -11.96
N LYS A 231 10.48 14.01 -11.09
CA LYS A 231 11.53 14.34 -10.12
C LYS A 231 11.12 13.91 -8.71
N ASN A 232 11.02 12.61 -8.49
CA ASN A 232 10.95 12.12 -7.11
C ASN A 232 12.31 12.36 -6.44
N ALA A 233 12.32 13.12 -5.36
CA ALA A 233 13.56 13.45 -4.66
C ALA A 233 13.67 12.71 -3.34
N LEU A 234 14.80 12.02 -3.16
CA LEU A 234 15.19 11.36 -1.92
C LEU A 234 16.02 12.32 -1.07
N ASN A 235 15.74 12.36 0.22
CA ASN A 235 16.58 12.99 1.23
C ASN A 235 16.50 12.12 2.49
N LEU A 236 17.26 11.03 2.47
CA LEU A 236 17.31 10.06 3.55
C LEU A 236 18.70 10.12 4.21
N SER A 237 18.73 9.92 5.50
CA SER A 237 19.96 9.77 6.27
C SER A 237 19.84 8.60 7.22
N GLY A 238 20.95 7.97 7.53
CA GLY A 238 20.92 6.81 8.39
C GLY A 238 22.31 6.39 8.84
N ARG A 239 22.30 5.25 9.51
CA ARG A 239 23.52 4.57 9.99
C ARG A 239 23.43 3.10 9.60
N VAL A 240 24.55 2.57 9.11
CA VAL A 240 24.73 1.14 8.87
C VAL A 240 25.73 0.61 9.87
N THR A 241 25.42 -0.52 10.46
CA THR A 241 26.31 -1.26 11.36
C THR A 241 26.63 -2.60 10.71
N PRO A 242 27.78 -2.75 10.03
CA PRO A 242 28.18 -4.00 9.42
C PRO A 242 28.48 -5.08 10.47
N HIS A 243 28.13 -6.31 10.16
CA HIS A 243 28.48 -7.44 11.00
C HIS A 243 29.96 -7.84 10.80
N PRO A 244 30.66 -8.38 11.82
CA PRO A 244 32.08 -8.74 11.71
C PRO A 244 32.38 -9.69 10.54
N ALA A 245 31.52 -10.67 10.30
CA ALA A 245 31.69 -11.61 9.20
C ALA A 245 31.62 -10.94 7.81
N PHE A 246 30.76 -9.96 7.64
CA PHE A 246 30.68 -9.17 6.40
C PHE A 246 31.92 -8.28 6.24
N MET A 247 32.38 -7.63 7.32
CA MET A 247 33.59 -6.80 7.28
C MET A 247 34.81 -7.59 6.84
N ALA A 248 35.02 -8.81 7.36
CA ALA A 248 36.10 -9.69 6.93
C ALA A 248 36.02 -10.07 5.43
N LYS A 249 34.80 -10.21 4.89
CA LYS A 249 34.56 -10.57 3.48
C LYS A 249 34.88 -9.41 2.51
N VAL A 250 34.62 -8.17 2.92
CA VAL A 250 34.74 -6.98 2.05
C VAL A 250 35.97 -6.10 2.36
N GLU A 251 36.86 -6.57 3.24
CA GLU A 251 38.02 -5.79 3.68
C GLU A 251 38.90 -5.27 2.54
N GLY A 252 39.03 -6.05 1.45
CA GLY A 252 39.77 -5.66 0.26
C GLY A 252 39.09 -4.63 -0.65
N SER A 253 37.77 -4.48 -0.52
CA SER A 253 36.96 -3.60 -1.39
C SER A 253 36.53 -2.31 -0.67
N LEU A 254 36.79 -2.18 0.64
CA LEU A 254 36.42 -1.02 1.44
C LEU A 254 37.49 0.06 1.45
N PRO A 255 37.13 1.35 1.30
CA PRO A 255 38.03 2.44 1.55
C PRO A 255 38.60 2.41 2.97
N PRO A 256 39.91 2.70 3.18
CA PRO A 256 40.55 2.63 4.50
C PRO A 256 39.88 3.50 5.57
N ALA A 257 39.21 4.58 5.17
CA ALA A 257 38.43 5.44 6.05
C ALA A 257 37.22 4.75 6.69
N LEU A 258 36.59 3.80 5.98
CA LEU A 258 35.45 3.04 6.46
C LEU A 258 35.87 1.85 7.34
N LEU A 259 37.03 1.25 7.10
CA LEU A 259 37.59 0.15 7.89
C LEU A 259 37.85 0.56 9.34
N ARG A 260 38.17 1.82 9.61
CA ARG A 260 38.42 2.36 10.94
C ARG A 260 37.15 2.55 11.78
N ARG A 261 35.98 2.58 11.15
CA ARG A 261 34.68 2.86 11.82
C ARG A 261 33.92 1.57 12.12
N ARG A 262 34.37 0.81 13.14
CA ARG A 262 33.75 -0.46 13.56
C ARG A 262 32.36 -0.33 14.17
N THR A 263 31.92 0.89 14.57
CA THR A 263 30.72 1.09 15.39
C THR A 263 29.53 1.68 14.60
N GLY A 264 29.66 1.84 13.29
CA GLY A 264 28.58 2.34 12.45
C GLY A 264 29.03 3.42 11.49
N ILE A 265 28.58 3.28 10.26
CA ILE A 265 28.90 4.18 9.14
C ILE A 265 27.65 5.02 8.85
N SER A 266 27.76 6.34 9.00
CA SER A 266 26.66 7.24 8.63
C SER A 266 26.62 7.39 7.14
N PHE A 267 25.41 7.40 6.58
CA PHE A 267 25.20 7.60 5.15
C PHE A 267 24.09 8.61 4.88
N LYS A 268 24.12 9.17 3.70
CA LYS A 268 23.02 9.97 3.13
C LYS A 268 22.67 9.46 1.76
N VAL A 269 21.37 9.39 1.46
CA VAL A 269 20.85 9.07 0.14
C VAL A 269 20.08 10.28 -0.35
N ASN A 270 20.59 10.89 -1.42
CA ASN A 270 20.00 12.05 -2.06
C ASN A 270 19.79 11.78 -3.55
N GLY A 271 18.97 12.58 -4.20
CA GLY A 271 18.77 12.50 -5.65
C GLY A 271 17.43 11.92 -6.05
N ALA A 272 17.33 11.47 -7.27
CA ALA A 272 16.09 10.92 -7.81
C ALA A 272 15.88 9.48 -7.31
N LEU A 273 14.63 9.07 -7.18
CA LEU A 273 14.27 7.72 -6.70
C LEU A 273 14.82 6.60 -7.60
N ASN A 274 14.88 6.85 -8.91
CA ASN A 274 15.40 5.92 -9.92
C ASN A 274 16.93 6.01 -10.11
N ALA A 275 17.59 7.04 -9.54
CA ALA A 275 19.04 7.23 -9.60
C ALA A 275 19.53 7.84 -8.28
N PRO A 276 19.49 7.08 -7.16
CA PRO A 276 19.89 7.56 -5.85
C PRO A 276 21.40 7.76 -5.78
N GLY A 277 21.82 8.91 -5.29
CA GLY A 277 23.20 9.19 -4.92
C GLY A 277 23.43 8.79 -3.46
N LEU A 278 24.37 7.90 -3.21
CA LEU A 278 24.77 7.45 -1.88
C LEU A 278 26.10 8.13 -1.50
N SER A 279 26.14 8.72 -0.32
CA SER A 279 27.37 9.28 0.28
C SER A 279 27.56 8.76 1.71
N PHE A 280 28.80 8.50 2.07
CA PHE A 280 29.19 8.07 3.41
C PHE A 280 29.92 9.21 4.11
N ASN A 281 29.58 9.44 5.38
CA ASN A 281 30.19 10.46 6.24
C ASN A 281 30.96 9.85 7.40
#